data_c8558c04888ae5dd0f6da52f9d017abd
#
_entry.id   c8558c04888ae5dd0f6da52f9d017abd
#
_cell.length_a   1.000
_cell.length_b   1.000
_cell.length_c   1.000
_cell.angle_alpha   90.00
_cell.angle_beta   90.00
_cell.angle_gamma   90.00
#
_symmetry.space_group_name_H-M   'P 1'
#
loop_
_entity.id
_entity.type
_entity.pdbx_description
1 polymer ?
#
loop_
_entity_poly.entity_id
_entity_poly.type
_entity_poly.pdbx_seq_one_letter_code
_entity_poly.pdbx_strand_id
1 'polypeptide(L)'
;MSSTFDVINPATEKLVVSLHEADVAQTDEIIAKAAKAFLTWKKVSPGDRANLLRRFSAIVTAHREELAQLEITNSGHTRGNALWEADNVANTLMYYAAAPERLFGRQIPVAGGIDVTFKEPLGVVGIIVPWNFPMPIAGWGFA
;
A
#
# COMPACT_ATOMS: atom_id res chain seq x y z
N MET A 1 -21.73 -15.06 -12.75
CA MET A 1 -22.23 -13.68 -12.77
C MET A 1 -21.42 -12.95 -11.73
N SER A 2 -20.69 -11.88 -12.10
CA SER A 2 -20.00 -11.07 -11.09
C SER A 2 -21.06 -10.39 -10.22
N SER A 3 -20.97 -10.55 -8.93
CA SER A 3 -21.83 -9.83 -7.97
C SER A 3 -21.40 -8.36 -7.91
N THR A 4 -22.33 -7.49 -7.61
CA THR A 4 -22.07 -6.08 -7.33
C THR A 4 -22.49 -5.76 -5.92
N PHE A 5 -21.78 -4.86 -5.26
CA PHE A 5 -22.24 -4.29 -3.99
C PHE A 5 -22.27 -2.77 -4.07
N ASP A 6 -23.20 -2.19 -3.35
CA ASP A 6 -23.40 -0.75 -3.31
C ASP A 6 -22.68 -0.14 -2.12
N VAL A 7 -21.89 0.88 -2.40
CA VAL A 7 -21.29 1.75 -1.40
C VAL A 7 -22.28 2.86 -1.08
N ILE A 8 -22.72 2.91 0.16
CA ILE A 8 -23.71 3.88 0.64
C ILE A 8 -23.02 4.90 1.54
N ASN A 9 -23.24 6.18 1.28
CA ASN A 9 -22.77 7.23 2.17
C ASN A 9 -23.52 7.15 3.51
N PRO A 10 -22.84 6.90 4.63
CA PRO A 10 -23.49 6.65 5.91
C PRO A 10 -24.14 7.90 6.51
N ALA A 11 -23.78 9.11 6.08
CA ALA A 11 -24.36 10.35 6.55
C ALA A 11 -25.63 10.75 5.79
N THR A 12 -25.76 10.34 4.53
CA THR A 12 -26.86 10.77 3.65
C THR A 12 -27.75 9.61 3.19
N GLU A 13 -27.33 8.37 3.46
CA GLU A 13 -27.97 7.10 3.00
C GLU A 13 -28.12 7.00 1.47
N LYS A 14 -27.35 7.82 0.74
CA LYS A 14 -27.38 7.81 -0.73
C LYS A 14 -26.30 6.92 -1.30
N LEU A 15 -26.60 6.32 -2.46
CA LEU A 15 -25.64 5.57 -3.24
C LEU A 15 -24.46 6.47 -3.64
N VAL A 16 -23.25 6.00 -3.37
CA VAL A 16 -22.00 6.61 -3.82
C VAL A 16 -21.57 5.98 -5.14
N VAL A 17 -21.46 4.66 -5.15
CA VAL A 17 -21.05 3.88 -6.31
C VAL A 17 -21.44 2.41 -6.14
N SER A 18 -21.74 1.72 -7.24
CA SER A 18 -21.87 0.26 -7.27
C SER A 18 -20.57 -0.33 -7.80
N LEU A 19 -19.96 -1.22 -7.04
CA LEU A 19 -18.69 -1.86 -7.38
C LEU A 19 -18.93 -3.31 -7.80
N HIS A 20 -18.18 -3.75 -8.81
CA HIS A 20 -18.13 -5.17 -9.17
C HIS A 20 -17.18 -5.90 -8.23
N GLU A 21 -17.64 -7.00 -7.67
CA GLU A 21 -16.79 -7.90 -6.90
C GLU A 21 -15.87 -8.68 -7.84
N ALA A 22 -14.60 -8.75 -7.49
CA ALA A 22 -13.66 -9.58 -8.23
C ALA A 22 -13.97 -11.06 -7.98
N ASP A 23 -14.10 -11.84 -9.02
CA ASP A 23 -14.19 -13.29 -8.93
C ASP A 23 -12.81 -13.95 -8.77
N VAL A 24 -12.79 -15.26 -8.57
CA VAL A 24 -11.55 -16.03 -8.39
C VAL A 24 -10.63 -15.89 -9.61
N ALA A 25 -11.19 -15.94 -10.83
CA ALA A 25 -10.39 -15.85 -12.05
C ALA A 25 -9.72 -14.47 -12.20
N GLN A 26 -10.43 -13.40 -11.89
CA GLN A 26 -9.88 -12.04 -11.87
C GLN A 26 -8.81 -11.89 -10.79
N THR A 27 -9.01 -12.49 -9.62
CA THR A 27 -8.03 -12.50 -8.53
C THR A 27 -6.76 -13.24 -8.95
N ASP A 28 -6.88 -14.41 -9.56
CA ASP A 28 -5.75 -15.18 -10.07
C ASP A 28 -4.98 -14.40 -11.16
N GLU A 29 -5.69 -13.70 -12.04
CA GLU A 29 -5.06 -12.83 -13.06
C GLU A 29 -4.24 -11.69 -12.41
N ILE A 30 -4.79 -11.04 -11.38
CA ILE A 30 -4.09 -9.96 -10.67
C ILE A 30 -2.83 -10.50 -9.96
N ILE A 31 -2.93 -11.65 -9.30
CA ILE A 31 -1.79 -12.31 -8.67
C ILE A 31 -0.72 -12.66 -9.71
N ALA A 32 -1.10 -13.21 -10.86
CA ALA A 32 -0.18 -13.52 -11.94
C ALA A 32 0.52 -12.28 -12.50
N LYS A 33 -0.22 -11.16 -12.67
CA LYS A 33 0.35 -9.87 -13.08
C LYS A 33 1.37 -9.35 -12.05
N ALA A 34 1.05 -9.42 -10.77
CA ALA A 34 1.95 -9.02 -9.69
C ALA A 34 3.21 -9.89 -9.66
N ALA A 35 3.07 -11.21 -9.81
CA ALA A 35 4.20 -12.14 -9.88
C ALA A 35 5.12 -11.84 -11.08
N LYS A 36 4.56 -11.54 -12.25
CA LYS A 36 5.33 -11.11 -13.42
C LYS A 36 6.06 -9.79 -13.19
N ALA A 37 5.40 -8.80 -12.61
CA ALA A 37 6.00 -7.50 -12.29
C ALA A 37 7.14 -7.63 -11.28
N PHE A 38 7.02 -8.55 -10.32
CA PHE A 38 8.07 -8.81 -9.34
C PHE A 38 9.41 -9.21 -9.96
N LEU A 39 9.44 -9.89 -11.09
CA LEU A 39 10.68 -10.31 -11.75
C LEU A 39 11.59 -9.13 -12.15
N THR A 40 10.99 -7.98 -12.44
CA THR A 40 11.72 -6.73 -12.74
C THR A 40 11.84 -5.86 -11.50
N TRP A 41 10.78 -5.76 -10.69
CA TRP A 41 10.76 -4.93 -9.49
C TRP A 41 11.86 -5.30 -8.49
N LYS A 42 12.09 -6.59 -8.23
CA LYS A 42 13.15 -7.05 -7.33
C LYS A 42 14.57 -6.65 -7.74
N LYS A 43 14.77 -6.24 -8.99
CA LYS A 43 16.06 -5.78 -9.53
C LYS A 43 16.25 -4.27 -9.47
N VAL A 44 15.20 -3.52 -9.12
CA VAL A 44 15.28 -2.06 -8.96
C VAL A 44 16.20 -1.75 -7.79
N SER A 45 17.10 -0.79 -7.99
CA SER A 45 18.08 -0.43 -6.96
C SER A 45 17.38 0.11 -5.70
N PRO A 46 17.99 -0.04 -4.51
CA PRO A 46 17.44 0.56 -3.27
C PRO A 46 17.17 2.05 -3.40
N GLY A 47 18.10 2.81 -4.00
CA GLY A 47 17.96 4.26 -4.21
C GLY A 47 16.81 4.62 -5.14
N ASP A 48 16.61 3.87 -6.23
CA ASP A 48 15.48 4.10 -7.15
C ASP A 48 14.14 3.79 -6.48
N ARG A 49 14.05 2.70 -5.69
CA ARG A 49 12.85 2.41 -4.89
C ARG A 49 12.57 3.52 -3.88
N ALA A 50 13.60 4.02 -3.20
CA ALA A 50 13.48 5.16 -2.29
C ALA A 50 12.91 6.40 -3.00
N ASN A 51 13.42 6.71 -4.21
CA ASN A 51 12.93 7.83 -5.00
C ASN A 51 11.48 7.65 -5.46
N LEU A 52 11.07 6.43 -5.82
CA LEU A 52 9.69 6.13 -6.18
C LEU A 52 8.73 6.35 -4.99
N LEU A 53 9.10 5.89 -3.78
CA LEU A 53 8.29 6.10 -2.57
C LEU A 53 8.19 7.59 -2.22
N ARG A 54 9.28 8.38 -2.34
CA ARG A 54 9.24 9.84 -2.13
C ARG A 54 8.31 10.54 -3.12
N ARG A 55 8.36 10.16 -4.40
CA ARG A 55 7.45 10.68 -5.42
C ARG A 55 6.00 10.31 -5.14
N PHE A 56 5.76 9.08 -4.70
CA PHE A 56 4.42 8.64 -4.32
C PHE A 56 3.90 9.45 -3.12
N SER A 57 4.71 9.62 -2.07
CA SER A 57 4.36 10.48 -0.93
C SER A 57 3.97 11.90 -1.38
N ALA A 58 4.75 12.51 -2.28
CA ALA A 58 4.45 13.85 -2.81
C ALA A 58 3.11 13.90 -3.58
N ILE A 59 2.79 12.86 -4.35
CA ILE A 59 1.51 12.74 -5.07
C ILE A 59 0.36 12.62 -4.07
N VAL A 60 0.47 11.77 -3.04
CA VAL A 60 -0.56 11.65 -1.99
C VAL A 60 -0.78 13.00 -1.29
N THR A 61 0.30 13.72 -0.97
CA THR A 61 0.21 15.06 -0.37
C THR A 61 -0.51 16.05 -1.30
N ALA A 62 -0.21 16.02 -2.59
CA ALA A 62 -0.85 16.90 -3.57
C ALA A 62 -2.35 16.62 -3.73
N HIS A 63 -2.80 15.37 -3.53
CA HIS A 63 -4.20 14.94 -3.63
C HIS A 63 -4.89 14.80 -2.26
N ARG A 64 -4.29 15.34 -1.21
CA ARG A 64 -4.75 15.21 0.18
C ARG A 64 -6.23 15.52 0.38
N GLU A 65 -6.70 16.63 -0.16
CA GLU A 65 -8.09 17.07 -0.03
C GLU A 65 -9.07 16.16 -0.81
N GLU A 66 -8.68 15.74 -2.00
CA GLU A 66 -9.45 14.82 -2.82
C GLU A 66 -9.62 13.46 -2.12
N LEU A 67 -8.53 12.90 -1.61
CA LEU A 67 -8.53 11.64 -0.86
C LEU A 67 -9.39 11.75 0.40
N ALA A 68 -9.26 12.85 1.16
CA ALA A 68 -10.07 13.09 2.34
C ALA A 68 -11.56 13.19 2.00
N GLN A 69 -11.93 13.85 0.89
CA GLN A 69 -13.32 13.95 0.47
C GLN A 69 -13.91 12.60 0.08
N LEU A 70 -13.14 11.74 -0.60
CA LEU A 70 -13.54 10.38 -0.90
C LEU A 70 -13.78 9.58 0.38
N GLU A 71 -12.90 9.69 1.37
CA GLU A 71 -13.02 9.00 2.65
C GLU A 71 -14.25 9.47 3.43
N ILE A 72 -14.51 10.78 3.51
CA ILE A 72 -15.72 11.34 4.15
C ILE A 72 -16.99 10.77 3.50
N THR A 73 -17.00 10.68 2.18
CA THR A 73 -18.17 10.22 1.43
C THR A 73 -18.38 8.71 1.59
N ASN A 74 -17.31 7.94 1.65
CA ASN A 74 -17.33 6.48 1.68
C ASN A 74 -17.55 5.92 3.11
N SER A 75 -16.82 6.42 4.11
CA SER A 75 -16.83 5.88 5.47
C SER A 75 -17.58 6.75 6.49
N GLY A 76 -17.89 8.00 6.13
CA GLY A 76 -18.50 8.97 7.04
C GLY A 76 -17.53 9.56 8.07
N HIS A 77 -16.25 9.47 7.85
CA HIS A 77 -15.25 10.06 8.74
C HIS A 77 -15.40 11.57 8.85
N THR A 78 -15.05 12.10 10.01
CA THR A 78 -14.92 13.55 10.15
C THR A 78 -13.82 14.07 9.24
N ARG A 79 -13.93 15.33 8.79
CA ARG A 79 -12.91 15.96 7.94
C ARG A 79 -11.50 15.87 8.53
N GLY A 80 -11.38 16.04 9.86
CA GLY A 80 -10.08 15.96 10.53
C GLY A 80 -9.44 14.56 10.43
N ASN A 81 -10.24 13.51 10.65
CA ASN A 81 -9.77 12.13 10.52
C ASN A 81 -9.39 11.81 9.08
N ALA A 82 -10.23 12.15 8.11
CA ALA A 82 -9.97 11.88 6.71
C ALA A 82 -8.70 12.58 6.19
N LEU A 83 -8.46 13.83 6.59
CA LEU A 83 -7.22 14.54 6.29
C LEU A 83 -6.00 13.87 6.94
N TRP A 84 -6.14 13.45 8.21
CA TRP A 84 -5.09 12.72 8.91
C TRP A 84 -4.75 11.39 8.23
N GLU A 85 -5.73 10.67 7.68
CA GLU A 85 -5.48 9.43 6.96
C GLU A 85 -4.60 9.65 5.73
N ALA A 86 -4.90 10.66 4.91
CA ALA A 86 -4.07 11.01 3.77
C ALA A 86 -2.64 11.42 4.20
N ASP A 87 -2.53 12.25 5.25
CA ASP A 87 -1.25 12.65 5.83
C ASP A 87 -0.46 11.44 6.35
N ASN A 88 -1.14 10.48 6.99
CA ASN A 88 -0.52 9.26 7.50
C ASN A 88 0.08 8.42 6.38
N VAL A 89 -0.64 8.24 5.27
CA VAL A 89 -0.11 7.53 4.08
C VAL A 89 1.15 8.22 3.54
N ALA A 90 1.10 9.54 3.35
CA ALA A 90 2.24 10.30 2.84
C ALA A 90 3.45 10.19 3.76
N ASN A 91 3.24 10.29 5.08
CA ASN A 91 4.30 10.18 6.09
C ASN A 91 4.88 8.76 6.15
N THR A 92 4.04 7.73 6.05
CA THR A 92 4.47 6.33 6.02
C THR A 92 5.36 6.05 4.82
N LEU A 93 4.94 6.48 3.63
CA LEU A 93 5.74 6.38 2.40
C LEU A 93 7.09 7.09 2.53
N MET A 94 7.12 8.29 3.12
CA MET A 94 8.35 9.04 3.35
C MET A 94 9.27 8.35 4.34
N TYR A 95 8.71 7.78 5.42
CA TYR A 95 9.47 7.04 6.42
C TYR A 95 10.13 5.80 5.80
N TYR A 96 9.36 4.98 5.10
CA TYR A 96 9.89 3.77 4.47
C TYR A 96 10.72 4.02 3.22
N ALA A 97 10.63 5.18 2.58
CA ALA A 97 11.53 5.56 1.50
C ALA A 97 13.02 5.51 1.90
N ALA A 98 13.32 5.65 3.19
CA ALA A 98 14.68 5.53 3.70
C ALA A 98 15.10 4.09 4.07
N ALA A 99 14.16 3.15 4.12
CA ALA A 99 14.43 1.77 4.56
C ALA A 99 15.25 0.95 3.54
N PRO A 100 14.99 1.01 2.21
CA PRO A 100 15.69 0.18 1.24
C PRO A 100 17.21 0.32 1.26
N GLU A 101 17.73 1.51 1.58
CA GLU A 101 19.16 1.81 1.64
C GLU A 101 19.82 1.45 2.97
N ARG A 102 19.04 1.03 3.98
CA ARG A 102 19.51 0.75 5.35
C ARG A 102 19.16 -0.65 5.85
N LEU A 103 18.51 -1.46 5.02
CA LEU A 103 18.14 -2.82 5.35
C LEU A 103 19.26 -3.78 4.97
N PHE A 104 20.22 -3.98 5.89
CA PHE A 104 21.39 -4.81 5.67
C PHE A 104 21.21 -6.23 6.20
N GLY A 105 21.99 -7.18 5.63
CA GLY A 105 22.26 -8.47 6.24
C GLY A 105 23.28 -8.35 7.39
N ARG A 106 23.66 -9.48 7.94
CA ARG A 106 24.65 -9.56 9.04
C ARG A 106 25.82 -10.41 8.62
N GLN A 107 27.01 -10.07 9.11
CA GLN A 107 28.18 -10.93 9.15
C GLN A 107 28.28 -11.48 10.59
N ILE A 108 28.30 -12.78 10.72
CA ILE A 108 28.33 -13.47 12.01
C ILE A 108 29.63 -14.29 12.07
N PRO A 109 30.53 -14.03 13.03
CA PRO A 109 31.72 -14.83 13.23
C PRO A 109 31.33 -16.21 13.78
N VAL A 110 31.87 -17.25 13.13
CA VAL A 110 31.68 -18.65 13.54
C VAL A 110 33.03 -19.37 13.56
N ALA A 111 33.14 -20.47 14.32
CA ALA A 111 34.36 -21.25 14.35
C ALA A 111 34.70 -21.83 12.99
N GLY A 112 35.87 -21.47 12.45
CA GLY A 112 36.38 -22.00 11.18
C GLY A 112 35.78 -21.37 9.92
N GLY A 113 35.01 -20.26 10.02
CA GLY A 113 34.41 -19.62 8.86
C GLY A 113 33.71 -18.29 9.14
N ILE A 114 32.92 -17.86 8.15
CA ILE A 114 32.07 -16.67 8.22
C ILE A 114 30.66 -17.08 7.82
N ASP A 115 29.66 -16.73 8.62
CA ASP A 115 28.24 -16.79 8.26
C ASP A 115 27.75 -15.41 7.85
N VAL A 116 27.04 -15.35 6.71
CA VAL A 116 26.51 -14.09 6.15
C VAL A 116 25.02 -14.25 5.85
N THR A 117 24.22 -13.33 6.35
CA THR A 117 22.78 -13.30 6.04
C THR A 117 22.48 -12.23 5.00
N PHE A 118 21.49 -12.51 4.15
CA PHE A 118 20.97 -11.57 3.17
C PHE A 118 19.48 -11.30 3.45
N LYS A 119 19.02 -10.11 3.06
CA LYS A 119 17.60 -9.77 3.06
C LYS A 119 17.09 -9.87 1.63
N GLU A 120 16.06 -10.67 1.43
CA GLU A 120 15.42 -10.86 0.13
C GLU A 120 13.94 -10.41 0.20
N PRO A 121 13.39 -9.89 -0.92
CA PRO A 121 11.98 -9.52 -0.96
C PRO A 121 11.08 -10.76 -0.89
N LEU A 122 9.97 -10.66 -0.16
CA LEU A 122 8.98 -11.74 0.00
C LEU A 122 8.28 -12.11 -1.31
N GLY A 123 8.18 -11.19 -2.25
CA GLY A 123 7.44 -11.38 -3.49
C GLY A 123 6.07 -10.74 -3.47
N VAL A 124 5.05 -11.45 -3.95
CA VAL A 124 3.67 -10.97 -3.97
C VAL A 124 3.08 -11.07 -2.57
N VAL A 125 2.48 -9.99 -2.12
CA VAL A 125 1.85 -9.89 -0.80
C VAL A 125 0.39 -9.50 -0.98
N GLY A 126 -0.51 -10.17 -0.29
CA GLY A 126 -1.92 -9.80 -0.17
C GLY A 126 -2.14 -8.92 1.06
N ILE A 127 -2.88 -7.83 0.89
CA ILE A 127 -3.23 -6.92 1.97
C ILE A 127 -4.74 -6.91 2.14
N ILE A 128 -5.22 -7.27 3.33
CA ILE A 128 -6.64 -7.18 3.69
C ILE A 128 -6.81 -5.89 4.48
N VAL A 129 -7.59 -4.97 3.90
CA VAL A 129 -7.81 -3.64 4.46
C VAL A 129 -9.16 -3.60 5.15
N PRO A 130 -9.25 -3.27 6.45
CA PRO A 130 -10.50 -3.06 7.15
C PRO A 130 -11.13 -1.71 6.75
N TRP A 131 -12.44 -1.62 6.94
CA TRP A 131 -13.24 -0.48 6.52
C TRP A 131 -13.12 0.77 7.41
N ASN A 132 -12.61 0.62 8.63
CA ASN A 132 -12.63 1.70 9.63
C ASN A 132 -11.49 2.73 9.50
N PHE A 133 -10.36 2.38 8.88
CA PHE A 133 -9.24 3.26 8.52
C PHE A 133 -8.54 2.72 7.27
N PRO A 134 -9.23 2.70 6.11
CA PRO A 134 -8.75 1.97 4.94
C PRO A 134 -7.47 2.56 4.35
N MET A 135 -7.36 3.88 4.23
CA MET A 135 -6.19 4.50 3.62
C MET A 135 -4.89 4.25 4.40
N PRO A 136 -4.79 4.50 5.73
CA PRO A 136 -3.56 4.22 6.48
C PRO A 136 -3.16 2.76 6.42
N ILE A 137 -4.12 1.85 6.58
CA ILE A 137 -3.81 0.41 6.63
C ILE A 137 -3.36 -0.11 5.27
N ALA A 138 -3.96 0.36 4.17
CA ALA A 138 -3.44 0.11 2.84
C ALA A 138 -2.02 0.70 2.69
N GLY A 139 -1.82 1.94 3.14
CA GLY A 139 -0.54 2.63 3.13
C GLY A 139 0.58 1.86 3.85
N TRP A 140 0.27 1.29 5.01
CA TRP A 140 1.21 0.46 5.77
C TRP A 140 1.59 -0.84 5.05
N GLY A 141 0.69 -1.36 4.23
CA GLY A 141 0.91 -2.59 3.48
C GLY A 141 1.74 -2.43 2.21
N PHE A 142 1.68 -1.28 1.54
CA PHE A 142 2.39 -1.07 0.26
C PHE A 142 3.60 -0.12 0.36
N ALA A 143 3.90 0.50 1.53
CA ALA A 143 5.05 1.38 1.78
C ALA A 143 6.38 0.60 2.13
#